data_60ab89f32d75c0b027e6e8f9aeb483bf
#
_entry.id   60ab89f32d75c0b027e6e8f9aeb483bf
#
_cell.length_a   1.000
_cell.length_b   1.000
_cell.length_c   1.000
_cell.angle_alpha   90.00
_cell.angle_beta   90.00
_cell.angle_gamma   90.00
#
_symmetry.space_group_name_H-M   'P 1'
#
loop_
_entity.id
_entity.type
_entity.pdbx_description
1 polymer ?
#
loop_
_entity_poly.entity_id
_entity_poly.type
_entity_poly.pdbx_seq_one_letter_code
_entity_poly.pdbx_strand_id
1 'polypeptide(L)'
;HNDPMELAEVMQGFLVQINQAPEILYAFSSYTADTPHLYLDIDREKAEIMNVPVSNIFSTLQTYFGSAYVNDINIGTQVNRVMLQSDWNYRDNIDTIGGIFVQNALGKQVPMQSLTTISKILAPRSLNRFNLYPSAAITIVMKPGFSTGQGIERVNEIASKTLPEGYSYEWAGSTYQEQNSKGGIMMVLVVALIFASLFLVAQYESWSTPVPVILSLPVAVLGALLGFRLIGIPISIYGQLGILLLIGLAAKNAILIVEFAKEQRELHGLTLLEAAAVAARERFRAVLMT
;
A
#
# COMPACT_ATOMS: atom_id res chain seq x y z
N HIS A 1 -2.25 11.98 21.13
CA HIS A 1 -1.92 13.40 21.26
C HIS A 1 -2.47 14.17 20.07
N ASN A 2 -2.91 15.41 20.29
CA ASN A 2 -3.52 16.23 19.21
C ASN A 2 -2.54 17.27 18.66
N ASP A 3 -1.31 17.35 19.17
CA ASP A 3 -0.32 18.30 18.71
C ASP A 3 0.47 17.74 17.51
N PRO A 4 0.35 18.39 16.33
CA PRO A 4 1.07 17.97 15.12
C PRO A 4 2.59 18.08 15.24
N MET A 5 3.11 19.02 16.03
CA MET A 5 4.55 19.20 16.23
C MET A 5 5.12 18.06 17.05
N GLU A 6 4.48 17.70 18.16
CA GLU A 6 4.88 16.58 19.01
C GLU A 6 4.84 15.26 18.25
N LEU A 7 3.81 15.04 17.43
CA LEU A 7 3.74 13.87 16.54
C LEU A 7 4.93 13.81 15.58
N ALA A 8 5.34 14.96 15.02
CA ALA A 8 6.49 15.02 14.12
C ALA A 8 7.81 14.68 14.85
N GLU A 9 8.02 15.16 16.07
CA GLU A 9 9.22 14.87 16.88
C GLU A 9 9.28 13.37 17.22
N VAL A 10 8.20 12.79 17.71
CA VAL A 10 8.13 11.34 18.02
C VAL A 10 8.37 10.51 16.76
N MET A 11 7.75 10.87 15.64
CA MET A 11 7.94 10.21 14.36
C MET A 11 9.40 10.28 13.89
N GLN A 12 10.05 11.44 14.00
CA GLN A 12 11.45 11.60 13.62
C GLN A 12 12.38 10.77 14.51
N GLY A 13 12.17 10.78 15.83
CA GLY A 13 12.91 9.92 16.76
C GLY A 13 12.78 8.44 16.42
N PHE A 14 11.57 8.00 16.09
CA PHE A 14 11.28 6.63 15.67
C PHE A 14 11.95 6.28 14.33
N LEU A 15 11.92 7.19 13.35
CA LEU A 15 12.59 7.01 12.05
C LEU A 15 14.10 6.84 12.20
N VAL A 16 14.74 7.60 13.08
CA VAL A 16 16.18 7.47 13.34
C VAL A 16 16.52 6.08 13.85
N GLN A 17 15.73 5.54 14.79
CA GLN A 17 15.94 4.21 15.32
C GLN A 17 15.69 3.10 14.27
N ILE A 18 14.65 3.25 13.46
CA ILE A 18 14.35 2.32 12.37
C ILE A 18 15.50 2.28 11.35
N ASN A 19 16.03 3.45 10.95
CA ASN A 19 17.10 3.54 9.97
C ASN A 19 18.45 2.97 10.47
N GLN A 20 18.62 2.78 11.78
CA GLN A 20 19.80 2.12 12.36
C GLN A 20 19.71 0.59 12.33
N ALA A 21 18.53 0.02 12.04
CA ALA A 21 18.36 -1.42 12.03
C ALA A 21 19.05 -2.06 10.80
N PRO A 22 19.81 -3.15 11.01
CA PRO A 22 20.59 -3.79 9.92
C PRO A 22 19.72 -4.39 8.82
N GLU A 23 18.47 -4.73 9.10
CA GLU A 23 17.49 -5.32 8.17
C GLU A 23 16.89 -4.28 7.22
N ILE A 24 16.93 -2.99 7.59
CA ILE A 24 16.26 -1.90 6.91
C ILE A 24 17.24 -1.17 5.99
N LEU A 25 16.84 -0.94 4.75
CA LEU A 25 17.62 -0.15 3.80
C LEU A 25 17.47 1.33 4.07
N TYR A 26 16.23 1.78 4.15
CA TYR A 26 15.83 3.12 4.59
C TYR A 26 14.35 3.15 4.97
N ALA A 27 14.02 4.07 5.86
CA ALA A 27 12.66 4.42 6.22
C ALA A 27 12.48 5.93 6.10
N PHE A 28 11.31 6.36 5.62
CA PHE A 28 11.00 7.76 5.45
C PHE A 28 9.52 8.04 5.70
N SER A 29 9.23 9.30 5.98
CA SER A 29 7.87 9.83 6.07
C SER A 29 7.76 11.12 5.25
N SER A 30 6.61 11.33 4.65
CA SER A 30 6.27 12.60 4.00
C SER A 30 5.59 13.59 4.94
N TYR A 31 5.37 13.20 6.19
CA TYR A 31 4.77 14.05 7.20
C TYR A 31 5.80 15.06 7.72
N THR A 32 5.47 16.35 7.63
CA THR A 32 6.25 17.44 8.21
C THR A 32 5.30 18.39 8.94
N ALA A 33 5.72 18.88 10.10
CA ALA A 33 4.95 19.85 10.88
C ALA A 33 5.59 21.25 10.87
N ASP A 34 6.75 21.41 10.25
CA ASP A 34 7.59 22.60 10.19
C ASP A 34 7.51 23.35 8.86
N THR A 35 6.45 23.14 8.09
CA THR A 35 6.27 23.85 6.84
C THR A 35 5.87 25.31 7.11
N PRO A 36 6.56 26.29 6.49
CA PRO A 36 6.19 27.69 6.65
C PRO A 36 4.83 27.98 6.02
N HIS A 37 3.93 28.54 6.79
CA HIS A 37 2.61 29.01 6.36
C HIS A 37 2.44 30.49 6.63
N LEU A 38 1.63 31.15 5.84
CA LEU A 38 1.14 32.49 6.12
C LEU A 38 -0.20 32.37 6.83
N TYR A 39 -0.22 32.80 8.07
CA TYR A 39 -1.46 32.93 8.83
C TYR A 39 -2.03 34.34 8.65
N LEU A 40 -3.26 34.41 8.18
CA LEU A 40 -3.98 35.63 7.98
C LEU A 40 -5.03 35.77 9.07
N ASP A 41 -4.82 36.69 9.97
CA ASP A 41 -5.80 37.06 10.98
C ASP A 41 -6.70 38.19 10.46
N ILE A 42 -8.00 37.96 10.47
CA ILE A 42 -9.00 38.93 9.97
C ILE A 42 -9.66 39.60 11.15
N ASP A 43 -9.52 40.94 11.20
CA ASP A 43 -10.21 41.79 12.14
C ASP A 43 -11.68 41.89 11.71
N ARG A 44 -12.53 41.04 12.30
CA ARG A 44 -13.96 40.94 11.94
C ARG A 44 -14.74 42.18 12.37
N GLU A 45 -14.31 42.85 13.44
CA GLU A 45 -14.97 44.07 13.89
C GLU A 45 -14.73 45.21 12.90
N LYS A 46 -13.52 45.41 12.45
CA LYS A 46 -13.20 46.37 11.38
C LYS A 46 -13.90 46.04 10.06
N ALA A 47 -13.95 44.76 9.69
CA ALA A 47 -14.63 44.32 8.50
C ALA A 47 -16.15 44.73 8.55
N GLU A 48 -16.78 44.53 9.69
CA GLU A 48 -18.18 44.93 9.89
C GLU A 48 -18.36 46.47 9.86
N ILE A 49 -17.53 47.23 10.55
CA ILE A 49 -17.55 48.69 10.54
C ILE A 49 -17.38 49.25 9.12
N MET A 50 -16.52 48.64 8.31
CA MET A 50 -16.27 49.02 6.92
C MET A 50 -17.30 48.43 5.92
N ASN A 51 -18.30 47.72 6.42
CA ASN A 51 -19.29 46.98 5.62
C ASN A 51 -18.69 46.03 4.60
N VAL A 52 -17.61 45.32 4.96
CA VAL A 52 -16.96 44.32 4.14
C VAL A 52 -17.38 42.93 4.59
N PRO A 53 -18.16 42.20 3.80
CA PRO A 53 -18.51 40.82 4.11
C PRO A 53 -17.22 39.96 4.17
N VAL A 54 -17.06 39.14 5.23
CA VAL A 54 -15.92 38.29 5.41
C VAL A 54 -15.77 37.29 4.23
N SER A 55 -16.89 36.89 3.64
CA SER A 55 -16.89 36.06 2.41
C SER A 55 -16.18 36.73 1.24
N ASN A 56 -16.30 38.07 1.10
CA ASN A 56 -15.62 38.81 0.05
C ASN A 56 -14.09 38.82 0.26
N ILE A 57 -13.63 38.86 1.52
CA ILE A 57 -12.21 38.77 1.86
C ILE A 57 -11.67 37.42 1.40
N PHE A 58 -12.32 36.32 1.77
CA PHE A 58 -11.89 34.99 1.40
C PHE A 58 -11.96 34.74 -0.12
N SER A 59 -13.03 35.15 -0.79
CA SER A 59 -13.18 34.97 -2.24
C SER A 59 -12.12 35.78 -3.02
N THR A 60 -11.80 36.97 -2.56
CA THR A 60 -10.73 37.79 -3.15
C THR A 60 -9.37 37.12 -2.99
N LEU A 61 -9.01 36.67 -1.77
CA LEU A 61 -7.76 35.99 -1.52
C LEU A 61 -7.66 34.67 -2.31
N GLN A 62 -8.75 33.91 -2.36
CA GLN A 62 -8.80 32.69 -3.16
C GLN A 62 -8.54 32.96 -4.64
N THR A 63 -9.16 34.00 -5.20
CA THR A 63 -8.97 34.38 -6.61
C THR A 63 -7.54 34.81 -6.88
N TYR A 64 -6.94 35.60 -5.99
CA TYR A 64 -5.58 36.10 -6.17
C TYR A 64 -4.53 35.00 -6.02
N PHE A 65 -4.61 34.18 -4.98
CA PHE A 65 -3.56 33.23 -4.61
C PHE A 65 -3.89 31.77 -4.94
N GLY A 66 -5.16 31.37 -4.77
CA GLY A 66 -5.60 29.98 -4.88
C GLY A 66 -6.21 29.61 -6.24
N SER A 67 -6.44 30.59 -7.10
CA SER A 67 -7.24 30.50 -8.33
C SER A 67 -8.75 30.32 -8.10
N ALA A 68 -9.54 30.95 -8.94
CA ALA A 68 -11.00 30.79 -9.01
C ALA A 68 -11.40 30.10 -10.30
N TYR A 69 -12.18 29.04 -10.19
CA TYR A 69 -12.82 28.41 -11.35
C TYR A 69 -13.93 29.34 -11.89
N VAL A 70 -13.85 29.66 -13.17
CA VAL A 70 -14.81 30.56 -13.83
C VAL A 70 -15.80 29.76 -14.66
N ASN A 71 -15.31 28.91 -15.55
CA ASN A 71 -16.13 28.20 -16.53
C ASN A 71 -15.33 27.06 -17.19
N ASP A 72 -16.04 26.16 -17.89
CA ASP A 72 -15.47 25.21 -18.82
C ASP A 72 -15.71 25.69 -20.25
N ILE A 73 -14.67 25.53 -21.09
CA ILE A 73 -14.77 25.81 -22.54
C ILE A 73 -14.40 24.55 -23.33
N ASN A 74 -15.16 24.32 -24.38
CA ASN A 74 -14.90 23.22 -25.32
C ASN A 74 -13.99 23.72 -26.45
N ILE A 75 -12.78 23.13 -26.54
CA ILE A 75 -11.85 23.40 -27.65
C ILE A 75 -11.67 22.09 -28.41
N GLY A 76 -12.27 21.98 -29.57
CA GLY A 76 -12.31 20.72 -30.32
C GLY A 76 -13.07 19.64 -29.55
N THR A 77 -12.39 18.55 -29.22
CA THR A 77 -12.95 17.39 -28.49
C THR A 77 -12.65 17.42 -26.98
N GLN A 78 -11.95 18.44 -26.49
CA GLN A 78 -11.53 18.53 -25.09
C GLN A 78 -12.29 19.60 -24.34
N VAL A 79 -12.67 19.29 -23.09
CA VAL A 79 -13.23 20.25 -22.13
C VAL A 79 -12.07 20.84 -21.32
N ASN A 80 -11.88 22.16 -21.42
CA ASN A 80 -10.82 22.87 -20.71
C ASN A 80 -11.42 23.77 -19.64
N ARG A 81 -10.86 23.72 -18.42
CA ARG A 81 -11.26 24.57 -17.30
C ARG A 81 -10.63 25.95 -17.43
N VAL A 82 -11.45 26.99 -17.33
CA VAL A 82 -10.98 28.38 -17.24
C VAL A 82 -10.77 28.72 -15.77
N MET A 83 -9.53 29.01 -15.43
CA MET A 83 -9.15 29.40 -14.06
C MET A 83 -8.65 30.84 -14.08
N LEU A 84 -9.08 31.65 -13.12
CA LEU A 84 -8.64 33.02 -12.92
C LEU A 84 -7.70 33.10 -11.72
N GLN A 85 -6.55 33.73 -11.89
CA GLN A 85 -5.57 33.92 -10.82
C GLN A 85 -4.79 35.20 -11.09
N SER A 86 -4.26 35.83 -10.02
CA SER A 86 -3.34 36.95 -10.18
C SER A 86 -2.05 36.53 -10.89
N ASP A 87 -1.47 37.44 -11.67
CA ASP A 87 -0.18 37.22 -12.28
C ASP A 87 0.93 37.09 -11.22
N TRP A 88 2.01 36.39 -11.57
CA TRP A 88 3.12 36.08 -10.67
C TRP A 88 3.67 37.31 -9.94
N ASN A 89 3.87 38.40 -10.63
CA ASN A 89 4.41 39.65 -10.08
C ASN A 89 3.57 40.27 -8.95
N TYR A 90 2.32 39.85 -8.80
CA TYR A 90 1.40 40.34 -7.77
C TYR A 90 1.15 39.32 -6.64
N ARG A 91 1.89 38.21 -6.63
CA ARG A 91 1.75 37.16 -5.62
C ARG A 91 3.07 36.52 -5.15
N ASP A 92 4.20 37.06 -5.58
CA ASP A 92 5.54 36.58 -5.25
C ASP A 92 6.03 37.07 -3.88
N ASN A 93 5.44 38.16 -3.34
CA ASN A 93 5.84 38.77 -2.08
C ASN A 93 4.65 38.89 -1.12
N ILE A 94 4.92 38.74 0.19
CA ILE A 94 3.93 38.90 1.27
C ILE A 94 3.36 40.31 1.31
N ASP A 95 4.19 41.31 1.04
CA ASP A 95 3.79 42.73 1.06
C ASP A 95 2.72 43.06 0.01
N THR A 96 2.66 42.29 -1.08
CA THR A 96 1.65 42.46 -2.12
C THR A 96 0.23 42.16 -1.62
N ILE A 97 0.06 41.32 -0.59
CA ILE A 97 -1.25 41.01 0.01
C ILE A 97 -1.90 42.29 0.59
N GLY A 98 -1.10 43.15 1.22
CA GLY A 98 -1.59 44.42 1.76
C GLY A 98 -2.13 45.38 0.71
N GLY A 99 -1.62 45.31 -0.52
CA GLY A 99 -2.06 46.13 -1.66
C GLY A 99 -3.32 45.64 -2.38
N ILE A 100 -3.86 44.50 -2.01
CA ILE A 100 -5.10 43.95 -2.58
C ILE A 100 -6.29 44.71 -2.03
N PHE A 101 -7.28 45.02 -2.87
CA PHE A 101 -8.51 45.68 -2.48
C PHE A 101 -9.66 44.69 -2.47
N VAL A 102 -10.53 44.82 -1.46
CA VAL A 102 -11.77 44.07 -1.33
C VAL A 102 -12.96 45.01 -1.46
N GLN A 103 -13.95 44.59 -2.22
CA GLN A 103 -15.16 45.38 -2.38
C GLN A 103 -16.10 45.25 -1.17
N ASN A 104 -16.52 46.37 -0.60
CA ASN A 104 -17.53 46.39 0.46
C ASN A 104 -18.95 46.28 -0.12
N ALA A 105 -19.95 46.15 0.77
CA ALA A 105 -21.38 46.06 0.38
C ALA A 105 -21.88 47.28 -0.40
N LEU A 106 -21.21 48.44 -0.29
CA LEU A 106 -21.57 49.69 -0.96
C LEU A 106 -20.79 49.87 -2.29
N GLY A 107 -20.04 48.87 -2.73
CA GLY A 107 -19.22 48.92 -3.96
C GLY A 107 -17.91 49.69 -3.83
N LYS A 108 -17.52 50.14 -2.63
CA LYS A 108 -16.21 50.83 -2.42
C LYS A 108 -15.10 49.85 -2.20
N GLN A 109 -13.91 50.20 -2.64
CA GLN A 109 -12.69 49.41 -2.46
C GLN A 109 -12.06 49.71 -1.09
N VAL A 110 -11.81 48.64 -0.31
CA VAL A 110 -11.13 48.68 0.99
C VAL A 110 -9.82 47.92 0.89
N PRO A 111 -8.67 48.51 1.28
CA PRO A 111 -7.40 47.80 1.22
C PRO A 111 -7.34 46.65 2.24
N MET A 112 -6.84 45.47 1.83
CA MET A 112 -6.74 44.28 2.66
C MET A 112 -5.93 44.55 3.94
N GLN A 113 -4.91 45.37 3.86
CA GLN A 113 -4.04 45.75 4.99
C GLN A 113 -4.84 46.38 6.16
N SER A 114 -5.98 47.00 5.88
CA SER A 114 -6.84 47.59 6.95
C SER A 114 -7.61 46.54 7.73
N LEU A 115 -7.81 45.37 7.11
CA LEU A 115 -8.70 44.30 7.60
C LEU A 115 -7.96 43.10 8.16
N THR A 116 -6.64 42.96 7.83
CA THR A 116 -5.92 41.72 8.10
C THR A 116 -4.54 41.98 8.67
N THR A 117 -4.09 41.08 9.54
CA THR A 117 -2.71 41.01 10.02
C THR A 117 -2.10 39.69 9.52
N ILE A 118 -0.91 39.76 8.91
CA ILE A 118 -0.23 38.60 8.35
C ILE A 118 0.92 38.20 9.26
N SER A 119 0.98 36.95 9.65
CA SER A 119 2.09 36.38 10.40
C SER A 119 2.60 35.10 9.75
N LYS A 120 3.90 34.81 9.93
CA LYS A 120 4.50 33.53 9.52
C LYS A 120 4.38 32.55 10.67
N ILE A 121 3.81 31.39 10.41
CA ILE A 121 3.71 30.31 11.37
C ILE A 121 4.31 29.04 10.76
N LEU A 122 4.74 28.12 11.61
CA LEU A 122 5.06 26.76 11.20
C LEU A 122 3.84 25.89 11.46
N ALA A 123 3.45 25.11 10.47
CA ALA A 123 2.30 24.22 10.56
C ALA A 123 2.48 23.00 9.66
N PRO A 124 1.78 21.89 9.90
CA PRO A 124 1.83 20.74 9.04
C PRO A 124 1.17 21.03 7.68
N ARG A 125 1.78 20.54 6.61
CA ARG A 125 1.24 20.65 5.25
C ARG A 125 -0.09 19.92 5.09
N SER A 126 -0.25 18.80 5.78
CA SER A 126 -1.47 17.99 5.79
C SER A 126 -1.66 17.32 7.14
N LEU A 127 -2.90 17.25 7.59
CA LEU A 127 -3.29 16.52 8.80
C LEU A 127 -3.95 15.22 8.37
N ASN A 128 -3.20 14.13 8.50
CA ASN A 128 -3.71 12.80 8.22
C ASN A 128 -4.28 12.16 9.49
N ARG A 129 -5.32 11.39 9.34
CA ARG A 129 -5.92 10.60 10.43
C ARG A 129 -6.04 9.16 10.01
N PHE A 130 -5.70 8.28 10.92
CA PHE A 130 -5.94 6.85 10.80
C PHE A 130 -6.82 6.41 11.98
N ASN A 131 -7.93 5.75 11.70
CA ASN A 131 -8.93 5.40 12.71
C ASN A 131 -9.35 6.59 13.61
N LEU A 132 -9.53 7.77 12.99
CA LEU A 132 -9.86 9.06 13.64
C LEU A 132 -8.75 9.70 14.48
N TYR A 133 -7.63 9.03 14.71
CA TYR A 133 -6.47 9.59 15.43
C TYR A 133 -5.52 10.29 14.46
N PRO A 134 -4.90 11.43 14.86
CA PRO A 134 -3.84 12.04 14.08
C PRO A 134 -2.71 11.03 13.84
N SER A 135 -2.24 10.94 12.60
CA SER A 135 -1.26 9.93 12.22
C SER A 135 -0.21 10.45 11.24
N ALA A 136 1.00 9.91 11.35
CA ALA A 136 2.07 10.08 10.39
C ALA A 136 2.39 8.72 9.74
N ALA A 137 2.36 8.65 8.41
CA ALA A 137 2.69 7.43 7.69
C ALA A 137 4.21 7.31 7.53
N ILE A 138 4.74 6.12 7.86
CA ILE A 138 6.15 5.77 7.66
C ILE A 138 6.22 4.66 6.62
N THR A 139 7.02 4.87 5.58
CA THR A 139 7.33 3.86 4.58
C THR A 139 8.70 3.27 4.87
N ILE A 140 8.78 1.95 4.92
CA ILE A 140 10.00 1.21 5.26
C ILE A 140 10.39 0.31 4.09
N VAL A 141 11.64 0.40 3.66
CA VAL A 141 12.20 -0.41 2.59
C VAL A 141 13.25 -1.36 3.17
N MET A 142 13.09 -2.64 2.91
CA MET A 142 13.98 -3.69 3.41
C MET A 142 15.26 -3.79 2.59
N LYS A 143 16.38 -4.14 3.24
CA LYS A 143 17.60 -4.52 2.52
C LYS A 143 17.40 -5.82 1.74
N PRO A 144 18.07 -5.97 0.58
CA PRO A 144 18.11 -7.25 -0.13
C PRO A 144 18.61 -8.38 0.80
N GLY A 145 17.91 -9.51 0.77
CA GLY A 145 18.21 -10.67 1.63
C GLY A 145 17.40 -10.75 2.93
N PHE A 146 16.67 -9.72 3.29
CA PHE A 146 15.75 -9.75 4.45
C PHE A 146 14.29 -9.81 4.00
N SER A 147 13.47 -10.58 4.73
CA SER A 147 12.03 -10.67 4.48
C SER A 147 11.27 -9.54 5.14
N THR A 148 10.08 -9.20 4.58
CA THR A 148 9.12 -8.29 5.23
C THR A 148 8.77 -8.72 6.65
N GLY A 149 8.64 -10.02 6.88
CA GLY A 149 8.36 -10.57 8.22
C GLY A 149 9.44 -10.24 9.26
N GLN A 150 10.72 -10.36 8.88
CA GLN A 150 11.84 -9.96 9.76
C GLN A 150 11.84 -8.46 10.04
N GLY A 151 11.54 -7.65 9.02
CA GLY A 151 11.39 -6.21 9.19
C GLY A 151 10.25 -5.84 10.15
N ILE A 152 9.10 -6.50 10.02
CA ILE A 152 7.96 -6.30 10.92
C ILE A 152 8.35 -6.61 12.38
N GLU A 153 9.02 -7.75 12.63
CA GLU A 153 9.46 -8.13 13.97
C GLU A 153 10.44 -7.11 14.54
N ARG A 154 11.39 -6.65 13.72
CA ARG A 154 12.37 -5.66 14.14
C ARG A 154 11.74 -4.31 14.45
N VAL A 155 10.82 -3.84 13.62
CA VAL A 155 10.08 -2.59 13.87
C VAL A 155 9.21 -2.69 15.12
N ASN A 156 8.55 -3.83 15.35
CA ASN A 156 7.77 -4.07 16.57
C ASN A 156 8.67 -4.00 17.83
N GLU A 157 9.87 -4.56 17.76
CA GLU A 157 10.86 -4.47 18.86
C GLU A 157 11.31 -3.04 19.13
N ILE A 158 11.62 -2.28 18.07
CA ILE A 158 12.00 -0.87 18.18
C ILE A 158 10.84 -0.05 18.74
N ALA A 159 9.62 -0.25 18.22
CA ALA A 159 8.42 0.46 18.65
C ALA A 159 8.14 0.26 20.15
N SER A 160 8.27 -0.98 20.65
CA SER A 160 8.07 -1.27 22.08
C SER A 160 9.05 -0.59 23.01
N LYS A 161 10.23 -0.19 22.51
CA LYS A 161 11.30 0.46 23.29
C LYS A 161 11.34 1.98 23.12
N THR A 162 10.84 2.50 22.01
CA THR A 162 11.06 3.89 21.59
C THR A 162 9.80 4.75 21.64
N LEU A 163 8.62 4.17 21.43
CA LEU A 163 7.38 4.95 21.43
C LEU A 163 6.99 5.33 22.87
N PRO A 164 6.76 6.64 23.13
CA PRO A 164 6.30 7.10 24.44
C PRO A 164 4.84 6.69 24.71
N GLU A 165 4.44 6.80 25.99
CA GLU A 165 3.05 6.56 26.38
C GLU A 165 2.08 7.49 25.62
N GLY A 166 0.97 6.92 25.15
CA GLY A 166 -0.05 7.64 24.36
C GLY A 166 0.19 7.58 22.85
N TYR A 167 1.31 7.02 22.39
CA TYR A 167 1.57 6.74 20.97
C TYR A 167 1.48 5.27 20.67
N SER A 168 0.85 4.94 19.56
CA SER A 168 0.76 3.58 19.04
C SER A 168 1.06 3.58 17.54
N TYR A 169 1.33 2.41 17.00
CA TYR A 169 1.50 2.24 15.57
C TYR A 169 0.60 1.11 15.08
N GLU A 170 0.20 1.20 13.83
CA GLU A 170 -0.53 0.16 13.14
C GLU A 170 0.04 -0.07 11.74
N TRP A 171 -0.02 -1.31 11.31
CA TRP A 171 0.39 -1.69 9.98
C TRP A 171 -0.72 -1.41 8.97
N ALA A 172 -0.37 -0.88 7.80
CA ALA A 172 -1.32 -0.57 6.74
C ALA A 172 -0.92 -1.25 5.41
N GLY A 173 -1.84 -1.26 4.45
CA GLY A 173 -1.60 -1.79 3.11
C GLY A 173 -1.25 -3.27 3.09
N SER A 174 -0.25 -3.64 2.29
CA SER A 174 0.19 -5.04 2.12
C SER A 174 0.73 -5.67 3.39
N THR A 175 1.38 -4.87 4.26
CA THR A 175 1.93 -5.35 5.53
C THR A 175 0.84 -5.76 6.52
N TYR A 176 -0.27 -5.02 6.56
CA TYR A 176 -1.46 -5.40 7.34
C TYR A 176 -2.02 -6.74 6.85
N GLN A 177 -2.14 -6.91 5.54
CA GLN A 177 -2.61 -8.17 4.95
C GLN A 177 -1.65 -9.32 5.27
N GLU A 178 -0.34 -9.08 5.25
CA GLU A 178 0.67 -10.08 5.61
C GLU A 178 0.54 -10.53 7.06
N GLN A 179 0.34 -9.61 7.99
CA GLN A 179 0.13 -9.95 9.40
C GLN A 179 -1.15 -10.76 9.63
N ASN A 180 -2.25 -10.34 9.04
CA ASN A 180 -3.54 -11.02 9.23
C ASN A 180 -3.60 -12.37 8.52
N SER A 181 -2.78 -12.61 7.51
CA SER A 181 -2.74 -13.87 6.76
C SER A 181 -1.85 -14.95 7.39
N LYS A 182 -1.00 -14.60 8.36
CA LYS A 182 0.01 -15.53 8.97
C LYS A 182 -0.56 -16.83 9.56
N GLY A 183 -1.85 -16.91 9.89
CA GLY A 183 -2.48 -18.12 10.44
C GLY A 183 -3.43 -18.85 9.50
N GLY A 184 -3.95 -18.20 8.48
CA GLY A 184 -5.03 -18.72 7.63
C GLY A 184 -4.58 -19.59 6.46
N ILE A 185 -3.43 -19.29 5.87
CA ILE A 185 -2.97 -19.94 4.63
C ILE A 185 -2.75 -21.44 4.81
N MET A 186 -2.17 -21.88 5.91
CA MET A 186 -1.95 -23.31 6.19
C MET A 186 -3.26 -24.08 6.35
N MET A 187 -4.24 -23.50 7.03
CA MET A 187 -5.57 -24.10 7.18
C MET A 187 -6.30 -24.20 5.84
N VAL A 188 -6.29 -23.14 5.04
CA VAL A 188 -6.87 -23.14 3.70
C VAL A 188 -6.20 -24.18 2.80
N LEU A 189 -4.89 -24.33 2.86
CA LEU A 189 -4.14 -25.32 2.09
C LEU A 189 -4.52 -26.74 2.47
N VAL A 190 -4.62 -27.05 3.77
CA VAL A 190 -5.04 -28.38 4.26
C VAL A 190 -6.46 -28.69 3.80
N VAL A 191 -7.40 -27.74 3.96
CA VAL A 191 -8.79 -27.90 3.53
C VAL A 191 -8.87 -28.10 2.01
N ALA A 192 -8.12 -27.31 1.22
CA ALA A 192 -8.06 -27.45 -0.22
C ALA A 192 -7.53 -28.82 -0.66
N LEU A 193 -6.49 -29.33 0.02
CA LEU A 193 -5.96 -30.68 -0.27
C LEU A 193 -6.96 -31.78 0.06
N ILE A 194 -7.72 -31.65 1.16
CA ILE A 194 -8.78 -32.61 1.50
C ILE A 194 -9.87 -32.61 0.43
N PHE A 195 -10.37 -31.44 0.04
CA PHE A 195 -11.39 -31.34 -1.01
C PHE A 195 -10.89 -31.84 -2.35
N ALA A 196 -9.66 -31.51 -2.75
CA ALA A 196 -9.04 -32.03 -3.96
C ALA A 196 -8.92 -33.55 -3.94
N SER A 197 -8.53 -34.12 -2.79
CA SER A 197 -8.43 -35.57 -2.63
C SER A 197 -9.80 -36.25 -2.77
N LEU A 198 -10.80 -35.71 -2.12
CA LEU A 198 -12.20 -36.23 -2.18
C LEU A 198 -12.76 -36.12 -3.60
N PHE A 199 -12.48 -35.01 -4.29
CA PHE A 199 -12.87 -34.84 -5.70
C PHE A 199 -12.22 -35.90 -6.60
N LEU A 200 -10.93 -36.15 -6.42
CA LEU A 200 -10.23 -37.20 -7.16
C LEU A 200 -10.75 -38.60 -6.84
N VAL A 201 -11.09 -38.90 -5.59
CA VAL A 201 -11.73 -40.15 -5.20
C VAL A 201 -13.08 -40.32 -5.93
N ALA A 202 -13.90 -39.27 -5.95
CA ALA A 202 -15.19 -39.27 -6.65
C ALA A 202 -15.04 -39.42 -8.17
N GLN A 203 -14.02 -38.75 -8.76
CA GLN A 203 -13.74 -38.81 -10.21
C GLN A 203 -13.27 -40.17 -10.68
N TYR A 204 -12.40 -40.83 -9.87
CA TYR A 204 -11.80 -42.12 -10.26
C TYR A 204 -12.47 -43.35 -9.62
N GLU A 205 -13.51 -43.14 -8.83
CA GLU A 205 -14.22 -44.19 -8.09
C GLU A 205 -13.28 -45.15 -7.33
N SER A 206 -12.12 -44.59 -6.85
CA SER A 206 -11.04 -45.35 -6.22
C SER A 206 -10.35 -44.51 -5.15
N TRP A 207 -10.13 -45.11 -3.99
CA TRP A 207 -9.36 -44.51 -2.89
C TRP A 207 -7.84 -44.57 -3.10
N SER A 208 -7.36 -45.51 -3.94
CA SER A 208 -5.93 -45.70 -4.17
C SER A 208 -5.35 -44.76 -5.24
N THR A 209 -6.12 -44.35 -6.23
CA THR A 209 -5.67 -43.52 -7.35
C THR A 209 -5.21 -42.10 -6.95
N PRO A 210 -5.82 -41.42 -5.97
CA PRO A 210 -5.36 -40.10 -5.52
C PRO A 210 -4.02 -40.13 -4.75
N VAL A 211 -3.64 -41.24 -4.14
CA VAL A 211 -2.45 -41.34 -3.29
C VAL A 211 -1.16 -40.96 -4.00
N PRO A 212 -0.83 -41.47 -5.20
CA PRO A 212 0.35 -41.02 -5.94
C PRO A 212 0.36 -39.53 -6.27
N VAL A 213 -0.79 -38.95 -6.57
CA VAL A 213 -0.94 -37.52 -6.84
C VAL A 213 -0.62 -36.71 -5.59
N ILE A 214 -1.16 -37.06 -4.44
CA ILE A 214 -0.89 -36.39 -3.17
C ILE A 214 0.59 -36.53 -2.79
N LEU A 215 1.21 -37.69 -3.00
CA LEU A 215 2.63 -37.93 -2.72
C LEU A 215 3.58 -37.14 -3.62
N SER A 216 3.14 -36.67 -4.78
CA SER A 216 3.95 -35.81 -5.66
C SER A 216 4.07 -34.37 -5.13
N LEU A 217 3.10 -33.87 -4.35
CA LEU A 217 3.05 -32.49 -3.88
C LEU A 217 4.20 -32.12 -2.93
N PRO A 218 4.54 -32.94 -1.91
CA PRO A 218 5.71 -32.66 -1.07
C PRO A 218 7.01 -32.52 -1.85
N VAL A 219 7.20 -33.29 -2.94
CA VAL A 219 8.39 -33.20 -3.79
C VAL A 219 8.45 -31.86 -4.51
N ALA A 220 7.32 -31.37 -5.03
CA ALA A 220 7.25 -30.07 -5.68
C ALA A 220 7.52 -28.92 -4.68
N VAL A 221 6.93 -28.98 -3.48
CA VAL A 221 7.17 -28.01 -2.41
C VAL A 221 8.65 -28.02 -1.97
N LEU A 222 9.23 -29.20 -1.81
CA LEU A 222 10.65 -29.34 -1.44
C LEU A 222 11.57 -28.74 -2.51
N GLY A 223 11.26 -28.95 -3.80
CA GLY A 223 11.96 -28.31 -4.91
C GLY A 223 11.90 -26.79 -4.86
N ALA A 224 10.74 -26.22 -4.58
CA ALA A 224 10.57 -24.77 -4.41
C ALA A 224 11.37 -24.22 -3.22
N LEU A 225 11.31 -24.89 -2.05
CA LEU A 225 12.05 -24.48 -0.85
C LEU A 225 13.58 -24.55 -1.08
N LEU A 226 14.06 -25.60 -1.75
CA LEU A 226 15.46 -25.70 -2.15
C LEU A 226 15.86 -24.56 -3.11
N GLY A 227 15.00 -24.22 -4.07
CA GLY A 227 15.22 -23.10 -4.98
C GLY A 227 15.36 -21.77 -4.24
N PHE A 228 14.45 -21.45 -3.32
CA PHE A 228 14.53 -20.25 -2.47
C PHE A 228 15.83 -20.21 -1.66
N ARG A 229 16.23 -21.34 -1.09
CA ARG A 229 17.46 -21.43 -0.29
C ARG A 229 18.73 -21.27 -1.14
N LEU A 230 18.78 -21.86 -2.34
CA LEU A 230 19.93 -21.76 -3.23
C LEU A 230 20.16 -20.36 -3.76
N ILE A 231 19.06 -19.63 -4.06
CA ILE A 231 19.12 -18.26 -4.56
C ILE A 231 19.27 -17.25 -3.40
N GLY A 232 19.01 -17.66 -2.15
CA GLY A 232 19.08 -16.78 -0.99
C GLY A 232 17.91 -15.80 -0.88
N ILE A 233 16.78 -16.10 -1.52
CA ILE A 233 15.56 -15.25 -1.46
C ILE A 233 14.72 -15.67 -0.26
N PRO A 234 14.36 -14.75 0.65
CA PRO A 234 13.47 -15.06 1.77
C PRO A 234 12.05 -15.34 1.28
N ILE A 235 11.36 -16.25 2.00
CA ILE A 235 9.97 -16.60 1.68
C ILE A 235 9.06 -15.45 2.08
N SER A 236 8.67 -14.67 1.09
CA SER A 236 7.65 -13.61 1.22
C SER A 236 6.23 -14.16 0.98
N ILE A 237 5.20 -13.32 1.16
CA ILE A 237 3.81 -13.65 0.75
C ILE A 237 3.75 -14.09 -0.73
N TYR A 238 4.49 -13.42 -1.62
CA TYR A 238 4.55 -13.77 -3.03
C TYR A 238 5.15 -15.16 -3.24
N GLY A 239 6.19 -15.52 -2.45
CA GLY A 239 6.76 -16.85 -2.45
C GLY A 239 5.76 -17.93 -2.00
N GLN A 240 4.96 -17.64 -0.96
CA GLN A 240 3.91 -18.53 -0.46
C GLN A 240 2.80 -18.73 -1.50
N LEU A 241 2.36 -17.66 -2.18
CA LEU A 241 1.41 -17.73 -3.29
C LEU A 241 1.98 -18.53 -4.47
N GLY A 242 3.28 -18.35 -4.78
CA GLY A 242 3.97 -19.11 -5.80
C GLY A 242 4.02 -20.61 -5.48
N ILE A 243 4.27 -21.00 -4.24
CA ILE A 243 4.21 -22.40 -3.79
C ILE A 243 2.81 -22.96 -3.93
N LEU A 244 1.76 -22.20 -3.56
CA LEU A 244 0.35 -22.60 -3.71
C LEU A 244 0.02 -22.89 -5.19
N LEU A 245 0.43 -22.01 -6.09
CA LEU A 245 0.24 -22.17 -7.53
C LEU A 245 1.02 -23.38 -8.07
N LEU A 246 2.24 -23.59 -7.60
CA LEU A 246 3.08 -24.74 -7.94
C LEU A 246 2.43 -26.06 -7.52
N ILE A 247 1.79 -26.11 -6.36
CA ILE A 247 1.03 -27.28 -5.90
C ILE A 247 -0.07 -27.62 -6.90
N GLY A 248 -0.82 -26.62 -7.38
CA GLY A 248 -1.88 -26.83 -8.39
C GLY A 248 -1.33 -27.37 -9.71
N LEU A 249 -0.21 -26.80 -10.19
CA LEU A 249 0.45 -27.27 -11.42
C LEU A 249 1.04 -28.69 -11.28
N ALA A 250 1.67 -28.96 -10.13
CA ALA A 250 2.22 -30.28 -9.85
C ALA A 250 1.13 -31.35 -9.77
N ALA A 251 0.01 -31.04 -9.11
CA ALA A 251 -1.16 -31.93 -9.04
C ALA A 251 -1.70 -32.24 -10.45
N LYS A 252 -1.86 -31.24 -11.31
CA LYS A 252 -2.30 -31.42 -12.70
C LYS A 252 -1.39 -32.37 -13.47
N ASN A 253 -0.08 -32.18 -13.37
CA ASN A 253 0.91 -33.02 -14.05
C ASN A 253 0.90 -34.45 -13.50
N ALA A 254 0.80 -34.60 -12.18
CA ALA A 254 0.69 -35.92 -11.55
C ALA A 254 -0.56 -36.68 -11.98
N ILE A 255 -1.72 -36.01 -12.04
CA ILE A 255 -2.98 -36.58 -12.50
C ILE A 255 -2.82 -37.15 -13.92
N LEU A 256 -2.26 -36.38 -14.85
CA LEU A 256 -2.07 -36.79 -16.25
C LEU A 256 -1.16 -38.02 -16.37
N ILE A 257 -0.12 -38.13 -15.54
CA ILE A 257 0.79 -39.29 -15.54
C ILE A 257 0.08 -40.53 -14.95
N VAL A 258 -0.61 -40.37 -13.83
CA VAL A 258 -1.29 -41.46 -13.13
C VAL A 258 -2.43 -42.03 -13.99
N GLU A 259 -3.20 -41.14 -14.63
CA GLU A 259 -4.31 -41.55 -15.53
C GLU A 259 -3.76 -42.36 -16.69
N PHE A 260 -2.71 -41.89 -17.35
CA PHE A 260 -2.09 -42.62 -18.45
C PHE A 260 -1.49 -43.97 -18.01
N ALA A 261 -0.87 -44.01 -16.81
CA ALA A 261 -0.34 -45.26 -16.24
C ALA A 261 -1.49 -46.27 -15.95
N LYS A 262 -2.64 -45.81 -15.46
CA LYS A 262 -3.83 -46.62 -15.24
C LYS A 262 -4.33 -47.21 -16.59
N GLU A 263 -4.47 -46.37 -17.62
CA GLU A 263 -4.88 -46.76 -18.94
C GLU A 263 -3.95 -47.85 -19.55
N GLN A 264 -2.61 -47.65 -19.45
CA GLN A 264 -1.65 -48.64 -19.93
C GLN A 264 -1.74 -49.97 -19.19
N ARG A 265 -2.06 -49.98 -17.92
CA ARG A 265 -2.27 -51.17 -17.13
C ARG A 265 -3.57 -51.90 -17.52
N GLU A 266 -4.65 -51.20 -17.72
CA GLU A 266 -5.97 -51.74 -18.03
C GLU A 266 -6.07 -52.25 -19.48
N LEU A 267 -5.51 -51.51 -20.44
CA LEU A 267 -5.58 -51.86 -21.85
C LEU A 267 -4.48 -52.84 -22.32
N HIS A 268 -3.28 -52.75 -21.79
CA HIS A 268 -2.10 -53.52 -22.24
C HIS A 268 -1.64 -54.56 -21.24
N GLY A 269 -2.25 -54.66 -20.06
CA GLY A 269 -1.92 -55.66 -19.03
C GLY A 269 -0.52 -55.52 -18.43
N LEU A 270 0.10 -54.33 -18.51
CA LEU A 270 1.42 -54.06 -18.01
C LEU A 270 1.48 -54.17 -16.49
N THR A 271 2.67 -54.55 -15.97
CA THR A 271 2.91 -54.46 -14.52
C THR A 271 2.92 -53.04 -14.05
N LEU A 272 2.72 -52.81 -12.77
CA LEU A 272 2.59 -51.47 -12.16
C LEU A 272 3.86 -50.62 -12.41
N LEU A 273 5.03 -51.20 -12.36
CA LEU A 273 6.32 -50.54 -12.63
C LEU A 273 6.49 -50.19 -14.11
N GLU A 274 6.16 -51.12 -15.00
CA GLU A 274 6.23 -50.88 -16.46
C GLU A 274 5.26 -49.83 -16.91
N ALA A 275 4.01 -49.87 -16.45
CA ALA A 275 2.97 -48.86 -16.76
C ALA A 275 3.40 -47.46 -16.28
N ALA A 276 3.96 -47.33 -15.07
CA ALA A 276 4.48 -46.07 -14.56
C ALA A 276 5.66 -45.54 -15.38
N ALA A 277 6.61 -46.43 -15.78
CA ALA A 277 7.76 -46.02 -16.58
C ALA A 277 7.36 -45.57 -18.00
N VAL A 278 6.43 -46.27 -18.63
CA VAL A 278 5.86 -45.87 -19.93
C VAL A 278 5.13 -44.54 -19.82
N ALA A 279 4.26 -44.36 -18.80
CA ALA A 279 3.55 -43.15 -18.59
C ALA A 279 4.47 -41.94 -18.37
N ALA A 280 5.50 -42.10 -17.55
CA ALA A 280 6.46 -41.04 -17.31
C ALA A 280 7.20 -40.63 -18.61
N ARG A 281 7.58 -41.61 -19.43
CA ARG A 281 8.30 -41.37 -20.70
C ARG A 281 7.45 -40.69 -21.74
N GLU A 282 6.23 -41.15 -21.96
CA GLU A 282 5.31 -40.60 -22.97
C GLU A 282 4.78 -39.21 -22.59
N ARG A 283 4.56 -38.96 -21.31
CA ARG A 283 4.07 -37.67 -20.81
C ARG A 283 5.17 -36.68 -20.45
N PHE A 284 6.43 -37.08 -20.50
CA PHE A 284 7.54 -36.20 -20.15
C PHE A 284 7.60 -34.90 -20.95
N ARG A 285 7.37 -35.01 -22.27
CA ARG A 285 7.32 -33.83 -23.14
C ARG A 285 6.20 -32.89 -22.79
N ALA A 286 5.01 -33.43 -22.49
CA ALA A 286 3.85 -32.62 -22.12
C ALA A 286 4.06 -31.90 -20.78
N VAL A 287 4.70 -32.56 -19.80
CA VAL A 287 5.05 -31.97 -18.48
C VAL A 287 6.09 -30.87 -18.61
N LEU A 288 7.08 -31.03 -19.52
CA LEU A 288 8.08 -29.96 -19.76
C LEU A 288 7.51 -28.74 -20.49
N MET A 289 6.40 -28.88 -21.19
CA MET A 289 5.75 -27.77 -21.93
C MET A 289 4.73 -26.99 -21.09
N THR A 290 4.33 -27.52 -19.92
CA THR A 290 3.40 -26.89 -18.98
C THR A 290 4.12 -26.25 -17.82
#